data_49900e25b4307e8275ac2237335c1353
#
_entry.id   49900e25b4307e8275ac2237335c1353
#
_cell.length_a   1.000
_cell.length_b   1.000
_cell.length_c   1.000
_cell.angle_alpha   90.00
_cell.angle_beta   90.00
_cell.angle_gamma   90.00
#
_symmetry.space_group_name_H-M   'P 1'
#
loop_
_entity.id
_entity.type
_entity.pdbx_description
1 polymer ?
#
loop_
_entity_poly.entity_id
_entity_poly.type
_entity_poly.pdbx_seq_one_letter_code
_entity_poly.pdbx_strand_id
1 'polypeptide(L)'
;MSEFDLSKIKEFYNRIPEIWAPDDAWHTYSHHELDHYIKQHMNLFEDTRVLNAGSGGNDYGISCKEMYHVDIAEEKVKNCKNYIVSSIEKLPFPDESFDNIICVGSVLNYCDAFQAISELSRVLKKSGKIILEFESSWGYEYLNTKEYKAPVTVITLEYMHEQHTQWLFSPEYIYKILKQYNLKILEQTPFHILDGLLSKILSEELSVKLTQIDHIIKNWPIFRKHGNNIILLLEKSFVP
;
A
#
# COMPACT_ATOMS: atom_id res chain seq x y z
N MET A 1 -12.33 10.05 20.12
CA MET A 1 -11.53 9.37 19.08
C MET A 1 -10.22 8.97 19.74
N SER A 2 -9.91 7.68 19.86
CA SER A 2 -8.60 7.23 20.28
C SER A 2 -7.62 7.76 19.25
N GLU A 3 -6.65 8.54 19.69
CA GLU A 3 -5.59 9.07 18.86
C GLU A 3 -4.86 7.88 18.22
N PHE A 4 -4.75 7.88 16.91
CA PHE A 4 -4.04 6.86 16.15
C PHE A 4 -2.56 6.96 16.52
N ASP A 5 -2.05 5.97 17.24
CA ASP A 5 -0.74 6.06 17.86
C ASP A 5 0.34 5.44 16.96
N LEU A 6 0.89 6.25 16.07
CA LEU A 6 2.01 5.87 15.21
C LEU A 6 3.24 5.40 16.00
N SER A 7 3.38 5.78 17.30
CA SER A 7 4.53 5.35 18.10
C SER A 7 4.52 3.84 18.34
N LYS A 8 3.35 3.26 18.59
CA LYS A 8 3.19 1.81 18.75
C LYS A 8 3.51 1.05 17.47
N ILE A 9 3.07 1.56 16.32
CA ILE A 9 3.37 0.98 15.02
C ILE A 9 4.88 1.01 14.77
N LYS A 10 5.54 2.14 15.03
CA LYS A 10 6.99 2.28 14.93
C LYS A 10 7.72 1.27 15.84
N GLU A 11 7.32 1.15 17.10
CA GLU A 11 7.93 0.22 18.05
C GLU A 11 7.77 -1.24 17.60
N PHE A 12 6.57 -1.60 17.12
CA PHE A 12 6.30 -2.92 16.61
C PHE A 12 7.23 -3.27 15.44
N TYR A 13 7.25 -2.44 14.38
CA TYR A 13 8.09 -2.71 13.21
C TYR A 13 9.59 -2.68 13.52
N ASN A 14 10.04 -1.87 14.47
CA ASN A 14 11.44 -1.91 14.90
C ASN A 14 11.82 -3.23 15.62
N ARG A 15 10.85 -3.89 16.26
CA ARG A 15 11.08 -5.11 17.05
C ARG A 15 11.03 -6.39 16.22
N ILE A 16 10.09 -6.49 15.26
CA ILE A 16 9.95 -7.71 14.46
C ILE A 16 11.16 -7.90 13.54
N PRO A 17 11.64 -9.15 13.32
CA PRO A 17 12.77 -9.40 12.44
C PRO A 17 12.42 -9.18 10.96
N GLU A 18 11.27 -9.69 10.53
CA GLU A 18 10.80 -9.66 9.15
C GLU A 18 9.41 -9.03 9.08
N ILE A 19 9.14 -8.27 7.99
CA ILE A 19 7.82 -7.65 7.78
C ILE A 19 6.82 -8.67 7.24
N TRP A 20 7.27 -9.60 6.40
CA TRP A 20 6.44 -10.63 5.81
C TRP A 20 6.68 -11.94 6.54
N ALA A 21 5.75 -12.30 7.44
CA ALA A 21 5.86 -13.53 8.21
C ALA A 21 5.72 -14.76 7.28
N PRO A 22 6.70 -15.67 7.25
CA PRO A 22 6.69 -16.79 6.30
C PRO A 22 5.61 -17.84 6.60
N ASP A 23 5.08 -17.86 7.80
CA ASP A 23 4.00 -18.73 8.27
C ASP A 23 2.60 -18.14 8.12
N ASP A 24 2.50 -16.91 7.63
CA ASP A 24 1.25 -16.21 7.35
C ASP A 24 0.95 -16.25 5.84
N ALA A 25 0.00 -17.10 5.45
CA ALA A 25 -0.33 -17.32 4.06
C ALA A 25 -0.93 -16.07 3.39
N TRP A 26 -1.73 -15.28 4.11
CA TRP A 26 -2.34 -14.05 3.63
C TRP A 26 -1.28 -12.99 3.30
N HIS A 27 -0.39 -12.70 4.23
CA HIS A 27 0.67 -11.71 4.02
C HIS A 27 1.73 -12.18 3.00
N THR A 28 2.02 -13.49 2.95
CA THR A 28 2.87 -14.07 1.92
C THR A 28 2.29 -13.87 0.53
N TYR A 29 0.98 -14.10 0.35
CA TYR A 29 0.30 -13.84 -0.92
C TYR A 29 0.28 -12.35 -1.25
N SER A 30 0.00 -11.47 -0.29
CA SER A 30 0.07 -10.02 -0.47
C SER A 30 1.44 -9.58 -0.98
N HIS A 31 2.51 -10.05 -0.35
CA HIS A 31 3.88 -9.76 -0.78
C HIS A 31 4.15 -10.23 -2.21
N HIS A 32 3.69 -11.45 -2.55
CA HIS A 32 3.84 -11.99 -3.91
C HIS A 32 3.12 -11.13 -4.96
N GLU A 33 1.88 -10.69 -4.69
CA GLU A 33 1.11 -9.85 -5.62
C GLU A 33 1.77 -8.47 -5.81
N LEU A 34 2.26 -7.86 -4.74
CA LEU A 34 2.97 -6.59 -4.80
C LEU A 34 4.28 -6.71 -5.59
N ASP A 35 5.10 -7.71 -5.27
CA ASP A 35 6.36 -8.00 -5.98
C ASP A 35 6.11 -8.27 -7.47
N HIS A 36 5.10 -9.09 -7.77
CA HIS A 36 4.71 -9.40 -9.15
C HIS A 36 4.26 -8.13 -9.90
N TYR A 37 3.42 -7.30 -9.28
CA TYR A 37 2.95 -6.05 -9.90
C TYR A 37 4.10 -5.09 -10.17
N ILE A 38 4.99 -4.89 -9.20
CA ILE A 38 6.17 -4.03 -9.35
C ILE A 38 7.08 -4.55 -10.46
N LYS A 39 7.31 -5.86 -10.52
CA LYS A 39 8.13 -6.50 -11.58
C LYS A 39 7.55 -6.32 -12.99
N GLN A 40 6.24 -6.29 -13.15
CA GLN A 40 5.61 -5.98 -14.42
C GLN A 40 5.86 -4.53 -14.89
N HIS A 41 6.22 -3.64 -13.96
CA HIS A 41 6.42 -2.22 -14.21
C HIS A 41 7.88 -1.76 -14.05
N MET A 42 8.85 -2.68 -14.10
CA MET A 42 10.28 -2.37 -13.90
C MET A 42 10.82 -1.29 -14.82
N ASN A 43 10.29 -1.21 -16.04
CA ASN A 43 10.67 -0.19 -17.01
C ASN A 43 10.40 1.26 -16.55
N LEU A 44 9.51 1.46 -15.58
CA LEU A 44 9.26 2.79 -15.00
C LEU A 44 10.47 3.31 -14.22
N PHE A 45 11.29 2.41 -13.68
CA PHE A 45 12.33 2.76 -12.73
C PHE A 45 13.72 2.95 -13.38
N GLU A 46 13.92 2.47 -14.61
CA GLU A 46 15.20 2.56 -15.31
C GLU A 46 15.68 4.01 -15.39
N ASP A 47 16.93 4.24 -14.95
CA ASP A 47 17.60 5.57 -14.94
C ASP A 47 16.84 6.68 -14.18
N THR A 48 15.92 6.31 -13.29
CA THR A 48 15.09 7.27 -12.55
C THR A 48 15.51 7.37 -11.07
N ARG A 49 15.10 8.47 -10.45
CA ARG A 49 15.19 8.69 -9.00
C ARG A 49 13.89 8.26 -8.34
N VAL A 50 13.97 7.25 -7.49
CA VAL A 50 12.81 6.57 -6.90
C VAL A 50 12.72 6.86 -5.40
N LEU A 51 11.51 7.18 -4.92
CA LEU A 51 11.16 7.15 -3.51
C LEU A 51 10.42 5.85 -3.20
N ASN A 52 10.91 5.09 -2.23
CA ASN A 52 10.18 3.99 -1.63
C ASN A 52 9.68 4.43 -0.25
N ALA A 53 8.40 4.76 -0.19
CA ALA A 53 7.74 5.40 0.95
C ALA A 53 7.03 4.35 1.82
N GLY A 54 7.45 4.19 3.08
CA GLY A 54 7.05 3.08 3.94
C GLY A 54 7.70 1.78 3.49
N SER A 55 9.00 1.84 3.17
CA SER A 55 9.67 0.78 2.41
C SER A 55 9.90 -0.52 3.18
N GLY A 56 9.90 -0.45 4.50
CA GLY A 56 10.33 -1.59 5.33
C GLY A 56 11.71 -2.15 4.97
N GLY A 57 12.51 -1.41 4.16
CA GLY A 57 13.82 -1.84 3.68
C GLY A 57 13.79 -2.74 2.44
N ASN A 58 12.61 -3.04 1.88
CA ASN A 58 12.50 -3.84 0.67
C ASN A 58 12.74 -2.97 -0.58
N ASP A 59 13.65 -3.37 -1.45
CA ASP A 59 13.92 -2.68 -2.72
C ASP A 59 13.26 -3.34 -3.95
N TYR A 60 12.56 -4.45 -3.76
CA TYR A 60 11.89 -5.24 -4.81
C TYR A 60 12.80 -5.65 -5.98
N GLY A 61 14.12 -5.61 -5.79
CA GLY A 61 15.10 -5.87 -6.86
C GLY A 61 15.07 -4.81 -7.97
N ILE A 62 14.63 -3.58 -7.68
CA ILE A 62 14.50 -2.50 -8.66
C ILE A 62 15.88 -1.96 -9.03
N SER A 63 16.18 -1.99 -10.34
CA SER A 63 17.33 -1.28 -10.92
C SER A 63 16.92 0.14 -11.28
N CYS A 64 17.49 1.13 -10.59
CA CYS A 64 17.23 2.55 -10.82
C CYS A 64 18.51 3.37 -10.63
N LYS A 65 18.47 4.64 -11.02
CA LYS A 65 19.60 5.55 -10.81
C LYS A 65 19.90 5.77 -9.34
N GLU A 66 18.86 6.00 -8.55
CA GLU A 66 18.96 6.26 -7.12
C GLU A 66 17.62 5.94 -6.44
N MET A 67 17.67 5.17 -5.35
CA MET A 67 16.50 4.90 -4.51
C MET A 67 16.68 5.49 -3.11
N TYR A 68 15.65 6.15 -2.61
CA TYR A 68 15.54 6.60 -1.22
C TYR A 68 14.48 5.77 -0.50
N HIS A 69 14.85 5.22 0.64
CA HIS A 69 13.97 4.49 1.53
C HIS A 69 13.49 5.42 2.65
N VAL A 70 12.20 5.61 2.78
CA VAL A 70 11.61 6.33 3.91
C VAL A 70 10.75 5.37 4.71
N ASP A 71 10.97 5.32 6.02
CA ASP A 71 10.16 4.54 6.94
C ASP A 71 10.18 5.18 8.33
N ILE A 72 9.16 4.92 9.14
CA ILE A 72 9.14 5.34 10.55
C ILE A 72 9.98 4.41 11.43
N ALA A 73 10.17 3.15 11.01
CA ALA A 73 10.93 2.12 11.70
C ALA A 73 12.39 2.11 11.23
N GLU A 74 13.29 2.73 11.99
CA GLU A 74 14.70 2.85 11.66
C GLU A 74 15.38 1.48 11.45
N GLU A 75 15.05 0.49 12.30
CA GLU A 75 15.63 -0.86 12.21
C GLU A 75 15.39 -1.53 10.85
N LYS A 76 14.34 -1.13 10.15
CA LYS A 76 14.03 -1.67 8.81
C LYS A 76 14.86 -1.06 7.70
N VAL A 77 15.23 0.21 7.83
CA VAL A 77 15.87 0.96 6.74
C VAL A 77 17.32 1.31 6.97
N LYS A 78 17.86 1.19 8.19
CA LYS A 78 19.23 1.61 8.53
C LYS A 78 20.33 0.96 7.69
N ASN A 79 20.08 -0.19 7.09
CA ASN A 79 21.02 -0.88 6.22
C ASN A 79 20.88 -0.49 4.73
N CYS A 80 19.87 0.31 4.38
CA CYS A 80 19.69 0.80 3.02
C CYS A 80 20.69 1.93 2.73
N LYS A 81 21.15 2.02 1.48
CA LYS A 81 22.18 3.01 1.09
C LYS A 81 21.73 4.45 1.32
N ASN A 82 20.50 4.78 0.95
CA ASN A 82 19.91 6.09 1.15
C ASN A 82 18.62 5.89 1.95
N TYR A 83 18.66 6.15 3.24
CA TYR A 83 17.46 6.04 4.06
C TYR A 83 17.19 7.29 4.88
N ILE A 84 15.93 7.51 5.20
CA ILE A 84 15.47 8.59 6.07
C ILE A 84 14.38 8.04 6.98
N VAL A 85 14.52 8.27 8.28
CA VAL A 85 13.50 7.91 9.26
C VAL A 85 12.49 9.05 9.34
N SER A 86 11.33 8.87 8.72
CA SER A 86 10.26 9.88 8.67
C SER A 86 8.90 9.24 8.37
N SER A 87 7.82 9.93 8.77
CA SER A 87 6.48 9.61 8.28
C SER A 87 6.31 10.08 6.83
N ILE A 88 5.55 9.31 6.04
CA ILE A 88 5.16 9.71 4.69
C ILE A 88 4.17 10.88 4.67
N GLU A 89 3.60 11.23 5.82
CA GLU A 89 2.76 12.42 6.00
C GLU A 89 3.57 13.73 6.03
N LYS A 90 4.89 13.63 6.17
CA LYS A 90 5.80 14.78 6.18
C LYS A 90 7.17 14.38 5.64
N LEU A 91 7.30 14.37 4.32
CA LEU A 91 8.51 13.96 3.63
C LEU A 91 9.58 15.08 3.64
N PRO A 92 10.81 14.82 4.11
CA PRO A 92 11.87 15.81 4.21
C PRO A 92 12.59 16.05 2.87
N PHE A 93 11.84 16.15 1.78
CA PHE A 93 12.36 16.40 0.45
C PHE A 93 11.73 17.66 -0.15
N PRO A 94 12.44 18.37 -1.03
CA PRO A 94 11.87 19.44 -1.84
C PRO A 94 10.76 18.93 -2.76
N ASP A 95 9.95 19.86 -3.25
CA ASP A 95 8.96 19.57 -4.30
C ASP A 95 9.64 18.99 -5.54
N GLU A 96 8.93 18.12 -6.24
CA GLU A 96 9.37 17.54 -7.52
C GLU A 96 10.76 16.88 -7.46
N SER A 97 11.07 16.17 -6.35
CA SER A 97 12.35 15.49 -6.11
C SER A 97 12.49 14.14 -6.79
N PHE A 98 11.39 13.43 -7.06
CA PHE A 98 11.40 12.05 -7.51
C PHE A 98 10.67 11.88 -8.85
N ASP A 99 11.23 11.02 -9.68
CA ASP A 99 10.63 10.64 -10.97
C ASP A 99 9.50 9.64 -10.75
N ASN A 100 9.68 8.68 -9.83
CA ASN A 100 8.68 7.68 -9.48
C ASN A 100 8.66 7.40 -7.97
N ILE A 101 7.51 6.95 -7.48
CA ILE A 101 7.30 6.62 -6.06
C ILE A 101 6.65 5.23 -5.96
N ILE A 102 7.05 4.48 -4.93
CA ILE A 102 6.40 3.25 -4.48
C ILE A 102 5.91 3.48 -3.06
N CYS A 103 4.65 3.18 -2.79
CA CYS A 103 4.05 3.21 -1.46
C CYS A 103 3.06 2.04 -1.35
N VAL A 104 3.53 0.90 -0.87
CA VAL A 104 2.80 -0.38 -0.85
C VAL A 104 3.04 -1.12 0.47
N GLY A 105 2.28 -2.16 0.74
CA GLY A 105 2.33 -2.91 2.00
C GLY A 105 1.46 -2.26 3.06
N SER A 106 0.28 -1.79 2.67
CA SER A 106 -0.74 -1.18 3.54
C SER A 106 -0.24 0.06 4.32
N VAL A 107 0.85 0.69 3.86
CA VAL A 107 1.44 1.86 4.52
C VAL A 107 0.44 3.00 4.64
N LEU A 108 -0.38 3.22 3.61
CA LEU A 108 -1.40 4.27 3.62
C LEU A 108 -2.42 4.05 4.73
N ASN A 109 -2.70 2.80 5.11
CA ASN A 109 -3.67 2.45 6.15
C ASN A 109 -3.21 2.78 7.57
N TYR A 110 -1.93 3.12 7.74
CA TYR A 110 -1.36 3.61 9.01
C TYR A 110 -1.20 5.14 9.04
N CYS A 111 -1.70 5.85 8.04
CA CYS A 111 -1.50 7.29 7.85
C CYS A 111 -2.81 8.05 7.70
N ASP A 112 -2.77 9.37 7.92
CA ASP A 112 -3.76 10.26 7.34
C ASP A 112 -3.59 10.27 5.81
N ALA A 113 -4.50 9.59 5.12
CA ALA A 113 -4.42 9.41 3.67
C ALA A 113 -4.37 10.75 2.91
N PHE A 114 -5.03 11.79 3.43
CA PHE A 114 -5.02 13.10 2.79
C PHE A 114 -3.63 13.75 2.87
N GLN A 115 -2.99 13.72 4.04
CA GLN A 115 -1.65 14.26 4.23
C GLN A 115 -0.61 13.44 3.46
N ALA A 116 -0.68 12.11 3.57
CA ALA A 116 0.24 11.21 2.89
C ALA A 116 0.19 11.39 1.36
N ILE A 117 -1.00 11.38 0.74
CA ILE A 117 -1.15 11.56 -0.70
C ILE A 117 -0.72 12.98 -1.13
N SER A 118 -0.99 14.01 -0.32
CA SER A 118 -0.50 15.37 -0.55
C SER A 118 1.03 15.41 -0.66
N GLU A 119 1.73 14.81 0.30
CA GLU A 119 3.19 14.80 0.34
C GLU A 119 3.79 13.95 -0.80
N LEU A 120 3.22 12.77 -1.07
CA LEU A 120 3.63 11.95 -2.22
C LEU A 120 3.48 12.74 -3.53
N SER A 121 2.33 13.42 -3.71
CA SER A 121 2.13 14.27 -4.88
C SER A 121 3.10 15.46 -4.92
N ARG A 122 3.39 16.10 -3.78
CA ARG A 122 4.29 17.24 -3.72
C ARG A 122 5.71 16.88 -4.17
N VAL A 123 6.25 15.78 -3.64
CA VAL A 123 7.62 15.36 -3.96
C VAL A 123 7.76 14.66 -5.31
N LEU A 124 6.66 14.24 -5.93
CA LEU A 124 6.63 13.64 -7.26
C LEU A 124 6.78 14.73 -8.34
N LYS A 125 7.64 14.51 -9.31
CA LYS A 125 7.76 15.36 -10.50
C LYS A 125 6.49 15.30 -11.36
N LYS A 126 6.31 16.31 -12.21
CA LYS A 126 5.28 16.31 -13.26
C LYS A 126 5.46 15.10 -14.18
N SER A 127 4.37 14.47 -14.56
CA SER A 127 4.34 13.21 -15.32
C SER A 127 5.03 12.02 -14.63
N GLY A 128 5.48 12.17 -13.40
CA GLY A 128 5.98 11.09 -12.57
C GLY A 128 4.85 10.13 -12.19
N LYS A 129 5.23 8.91 -11.79
CA LYS A 129 4.26 7.85 -11.47
C LYS A 129 4.38 7.38 -10.03
N ILE A 130 3.26 6.93 -9.49
CA ILE A 130 3.19 6.30 -8.17
C ILE A 130 2.57 4.92 -8.32
N ILE A 131 3.22 3.90 -7.76
CA ILE A 131 2.56 2.64 -7.41
C ILE A 131 2.10 2.79 -5.96
N LEU A 132 0.79 2.90 -5.76
CA LEU A 132 0.15 3.05 -4.46
C LEU A 132 -0.70 1.82 -4.16
N GLU A 133 -0.60 1.28 -2.94
CA GLU A 133 -1.48 0.22 -2.49
C GLU A 133 -2.12 0.60 -1.16
N PHE A 134 -3.34 0.12 -0.95
CA PHE A 134 -4.09 0.29 0.29
C PHE A 134 -5.12 -0.81 0.50
N GLU A 135 -5.45 -1.07 1.77
CA GLU A 135 -6.56 -1.94 2.16
C GLU A 135 -7.89 -1.20 2.09
N SER A 136 -8.87 -1.88 1.52
CA SER A 136 -10.15 -1.33 1.13
C SER A 136 -11.29 -1.80 2.02
N SER A 137 -12.13 -0.88 2.47
CA SER A 137 -13.40 -1.20 3.14
C SER A 137 -14.43 -1.90 2.21
N TRP A 138 -14.14 -2.02 0.91
CA TRP A 138 -14.97 -2.75 -0.05
C TRP A 138 -14.54 -4.21 -0.20
N GLY A 139 -13.52 -4.65 0.53
CA GLY A 139 -13.13 -6.06 0.58
C GLY A 139 -14.29 -6.94 1.06
N TYR A 140 -14.41 -8.11 0.46
CA TYR A 140 -15.49 -9.04 0.80
C TYR A 140 -15.37 -9.65 2.20
N GLU A 141 -14.20 -9.60 2.83
CA GLU A 141 -14.05 -9.99 4.23
C GLU A 141 -14.91 -9.13 5.17
N TYR A 142 -15.18 -7.87 4.77
CA TYR A 142 -16.03 -6.96 5.55
C TYR A 142 -17.53 -7.11 5.22
N LEU A 143 -17.92 -7.98 4.29
CA LEU A 143 -19.30 -8.18 3.90
C LEU A 143 -20.18 -8.50 5.13
N ASN A 144 -21.29 -7.80 5.29
CA ASN A 144 -22.21 -7.86 6.42
C ASN A 144 -21.64 -7.31 7.75
N THR A 145 -20.60 -6.53 7.73
CA THR A 145 -20.11 -5.76 8.88
C THR A 145 -20.40 -4.27 8.69
N LYS A 146 -20.24 -3.49 9.75
CA LYS A 146 -20.41 -2.02 9.71
C LYS A 146 -19.30 -1.31 8.92
N GLU A 147 -18.16 -1.98 8.73
CA GLU A 147 -16.99 -1.51 8.00
C GLU A 147 -17.20 -1.57 6.49
N TYR A 148 -18.06 -2.49 6.04
CA TYR A 148 -18.27 -2.69 4.60
C TYR A 148 -18.78 -1.43 3.91
N LYS A 149 -18.02 -0.97 2.93
CA LYS A 149 -18.28 0.27 2.17
C LYS A 149 -18.29 1.56 2.99
N ALA A 150 -17.84 1.54 4.23
CA ALA A 150 -17.63 2.78 4.97
C ALA A 150 -16.59 3.65 4.22
N PRO A 151 -16.85 4.96 4.05
CA PRO A 151 -15.90 5.86 3.38
C PRO A 151 -14.52 5.84 4.05
N VAL A 152 -14.50 5.93 5.37
CA VAL A 152 -13.34 5.81 6.25
C VAL A 152 -13.82 5.14 7.53
N THR A 153 -13.11 4.14 8.00
CA THR A 153 -13.35 3.49 9.29
C THR A 153 -12.04 3.02 9.90
N VAL A 154 -12.08 2.65 11.17
CA VAL A 154 -10.92 2.10 11.88
C VAL A 154 -11.23 0.68 12.24
N ILE A 155 -10.30 -0.22 12.01
CA ILE A 155 -10.36 -1.60 12.46
C ILE A 155 -9.22 -1.92 13.41
N THR A 156 -9.42 -2.97 14.19
CA THR A 156 -8.37 -3.63 14.96
C THR A 156 -8.20 -5.03 14.38
N LEU A 157 -7.00 -5.36 14.00
CA LEU A 157 -6.63 -6.69 13.48
C LEU A 157 -5.49 -7.26 14.32
N GLU A 158 -5.30 -8.56 14.25
CA GLU A 158 -4.15 -9.23 14.83
C GLU A 158 -3.12 -9.51 13.73
N TYR A 159 -1.87 -9.10 13.99
CA TYR A 159 -0.74 -9.41 13.13
C TYR A 159 0.45 -9.80 14.01
N MET A 160 1.07 -10.94 13.73
CA MET A 160 2.19 -11.48 14.50
C MET A 160 1.91 -11.52 16.02
N HIS A 161 0.70 -11.97 16.40
CA HIS A 161 0.20 -12.09 17.79
C HIS A 161 0.05 -10.76 18.53
N GLU A 162 0.03 -9.63 17.82
CA GLU A 162 -0.24 -8.32 18.41
C GLU A 162 -1.44 -7.64 17.73
N GLN A 163 -2.17 -6.87 18.53
CA GLN A 163 -3.30 -6.11 18.01
C GLN A 163 -2.82 -4.80 17.43
N HIS A 164 -3.20 -4.56 16.18
CA HIS A 164 -2.94 -3.36 15.43
C HIS A 164 -4.23 -2.62 15.13
N THR A 165 -4.15 -1.31 15.15
CA THR A 165 -5.24 -0.45 14.71
C THR A 165 -4.83 0.22 13.41
N GLN A 166 -5.69 0.13 12.41
CA GLN A 166 -5.46 0.76 11.13
C GLN A 166 -6.73 1.37 10.54
N TRP A 167 -6.56 2.29 9.61
CA TRP A 167 -7.64 2.83 8.81
C TRP A 167 -8.02 1.86 7.70
N LEU A 168 -9.31 1.81 7.38
CA LEU A 168 -9.80 1.29 6.11
C LEU A 168 -10.42 2.42 5.32
N PHE A 169 -10.14 2.44 4.03
CA PHE A 169 -10.64 3.46 3.11
C PHE A 169 -11.50 2.85 2.03
N SER A 170 -12.62 3.51 1.69
CA SER A 170 -13.30 3.13 0.45
C SER A 170 -12.49 3.59 -0.77
N PRO A 171 -12.53 2.86 -1.89
CA PRO A 171 -11.90 3.31 -3.13
C PRO A 171 -12.33 4.70 -3.54
N GLU A 172 -13.62 5.02 -3.41
CA GLU A 172 -14.16 6.34 -3.73
C GLU A 172 -13.58 7.48 -2.90
N TYR A 173 -13.28 7.22 -1.63
CA TYR A 173 -12.64 8.20 -0.75
C TYR A 173 -11.22 8.50 -1.25
N ILE A 174 -10.44 7.46 -1.49
CA ILE A 174 -9.08 7.62 -2.03
C ILE A 174 -9.09 8.30 -3.39
N TYR A 175 -10.00 7.92 -4.31
CA TYR A 175 -10.07 8.55 -5.65
C TYR A 175 -10.41 10.04 -5.59
N LYS A 176 -11.22 10.48 -4.61
CA LYS A 176 -11.47 11.91 -4.39
C LYS A 176 -10.21 12.65 -3.97
N ILE A 177 -9.41 12.08 -3.09
CA ILE A 177 -8.14 12.67 -2.67
C ILE A 177 -7.17 12.73 -3.86
N LEU A 178 -6.99 11.62 -4.57
CA LEU A 178 -6.11 11.55 -5.76
C LEU A 178 -6.47 12.63 -6.78
N LYS A 179 -7.76 12.79 -7.05
CA LYS A 179 -8.25 13.85 -7.97
C LYS A 179 -7.89 15.24 -7.50
N GLN A 180 -7.96 15.52 -6.20
CA GLN A 180 -7.63 16.83 -5.62
C GLN A 180 -6.15 17.18 -5.83
N TYR A 181 -5.28 16.18 -5.82
CA TYR A 181 -3.84 16.34 -6.03
C TYR A 181 -3.38 16.05 -7.47
N ASN A 182 -4.32 16.03 -8.44
CA ASN A 182 -4.05 15.83 -9.86
C ASN A 182 -3.35 14.49 -10.18
N LEU A 183 -3.60 13.47 -9.37
CA LEU A 183 -3.13 12.11 -9.58
C LEU A 183 -4.19 11.33 -10.37
N LYS A 184 -3.88 11.01 -11.62
CA LYS A 184 -4.74 10.25 -12.52
C LYS A 184 -4.46 8.76 -12.35
N ILE A 185 -5.51 7.96 -12.16
CA ILE A 185 -5.40 6.50 -12.14
C ILE A 185 -5.22 6.01 -13.59
N LEU A 186 -4.10 5.34 -13.85
CA LEU A 186 -3.82 4.66 -15.11
C LEU A 186 -4.27 3.21 -15.07
N GLU A 187 -3.96 2.52 -13.96
CA GLU A 187 -4.31 1.12 -13.73
C GLU A 187 -4.83 0.92 -12.32
N GLN A 188 -5.67 -0.09 -12.17
CA GLN A 188 -6.22 -0.54 -10.89
C GLN A 188 -6.28 -2.05 -10.86
N THR A 189 -5.62 -2.66 -9.88
CA THR A 189 -5.54 -4.11 -9.71
C THR A 189 -5.96 -4.46 -8.28
N PRO A 190 -7.16 -5.03 -8.08
CA PRO A 190 -7.54 -5.59 -6.80
C PRO A 190 -6.91 -6.98 -6.61
N PHE A 191 -6.65 -7.34 -5.36
CA PHE A 191 -6.31 -8.71 -4.96
C PHE A 191 -6.98 -9.05 -3.63
N HIS A 192 -6.85 -10.28 -3.15
CA HIS A 192 -7.67 -10.79 -2.05
C HIS A 192 -9.17 -10.59 -2.30
N ILE A 193 -9.68 -11.12 -3.43
CA ILE A 193 -11.09 -11.02 -3.79
C ILE A 193 -11.85 -12.23 -3.24
N LEU A 194 -11.52 -13.42 -3.70
CA LEU A 194 -12.24 -14.65 -3.34
C LEU A 194 -11.86 -15.16 -1.96
N ASP A 195 -10.60 -15.09 -1.61
CA ASP A 195 -10.15 -15.48 -0.27
C ASP A 195 -10.77 -14.58 0.81
N GLY A 196 -10.92 -13.28 0.58
CA GLY A 196 -11.68 -12.39 1.45
C GLY A 196 -13.14 -12.80 1.61
N LEU A 197 -13.77 -13.32 0.55
CA LEU A 197 -15.13 -13.86 0.61
C LEU A 197 -15.19 -15.21 1.35
N LEU A 198 -14.21 -16.06 1.14
CA LEU A 198 -14.20 -17.45 1.59
C LEU A 198 -13.51 -17.64 2.94
N SER A 199 -12.73 -16.69 3.41
CA SER A 199 -12.03 -16.71 4.72
C SER A 199 -12.99 -16.95 5.91
N LYS A 200 -14.26 -16.62 5.75
CA LYS A 200 -15.31 -16.88 6.76
C LYS A 200 -15.78 -18.33 6.82
N ILE A 201 -15.48 -19.15 5.81
CA ILE A 201 -16.01 -20.50 5.64
C ILE A 201 -14.88 -21.53 5.55
N LEU A 202 -13.75 -21.13 4.98
CA LEU A 202 -12.59 -22.00 4.77
C LEU A 202 -11.44 -21.59 5.69
N SER A 203 -10.49 -22.50 5.91
CA SER A 203 -9.24 -22.13 6.53
C SER A 203 -8.48 -21.14 5.63
N GLU A 204 -7.62 -20.32 6.23
CA GLU A 204 -6.82 -19.32 5.52
C GLU A 204 -6.00 -19.96 4.39
N GLU A 205 -5.30 -21.08 4.66
CA GLU A 205 -4.53 -21.79 3.65
C GLU A 205 -5.36 -22.27 2.44
N LEU A 206 -6.60 -22.68 2.66
CA LEU A 206 -7.49 -23.11 1.58
C LEU A 206 -8.05 -21.92 0.82
N SER A 207 -8.38 -20.84 1.50
CA SER A 207 -8.89 -19.63 0.86
C SER A 207 -7.82 -19.00 -0.02
N VAL A 208 -6.57 -18.90 0.45
CA VAL A 208 -5.44 -18.36 -0.32
C VAL A 208 -5.12 -19.22 -1.56
N LYS A 209 -5.27 -20.54 -1.52
CA LYS A 209 -5.12 -21.39 -2.75
C LYS A 209 -6.10 -21.04 -3.86
N LEU A 210 -7.23 -20.43 -3.53
CA LEU A 210 -8.24 -20.02 -4.52
C LEU A 210 -7.95 -18.64 -5.14
N THR A 211 -6.96 -17.91 -4.63
CA THR A 211 -6.55 -16.61 -5.18
C THR A 211 -6.05 -16.70 -6.63
N GLN A 212 -5.62 -17.87 -7.10
CA GLN A 212 -5.31 -18.08 -8.51
C GLN A 212 -6.50 -17.72 -9.43
N ILE A 213 -7.73 -17.84 -8.92
CA ILE A 213 -8.95 -17.45 -9.63
C ILE A 213 -9.07 -15.92 -9.68
N ASP A 214 -8.54 -15.21 -8.70
CA ASP A 214 -8.55 -13.75 -8.68
C ASP A 214 -7.91 -13.16 -9.93
N HIS A 215 -6.85 -13.76 -10.45
CA HIS A 215 -6.21 -13.35 -11.71
C HIS A 215 -7.15 -13.36 -12.91
N ILE A 216 -8.17 -14.21 -12.89
CA ILE A 216 -9.17 -14.33 -13.97
C ILE A 216 -10.27 -13.28 -13.78
N ILE A 217 -10.74 -13.09 -12.55
CA ILE A 217 -11.93 -12.28 -12.26
C ILE A 217 -11.62 -10.82 -11.93
N LYS A 218 -10.40 -10.49 -11.50
CA LYS A 218 -10.02 -9.13 -11.07
C LYS A 218 -10.32 -8.03 -12.09
N ASN A 219 -10.34 -8.38 -13.39
CA ASN A 219 -10.64 -7.43 -14.47
C ASN A 219 -12.13 -7.27 -14.74
N TRP A 220 -13.00 -8.09 -14.13
CA TRP A 220 -14.44 -7.95 -14.32
C TRP A 220 -14.95 -6.72 -13.56
N PRO A 221 -15.84 -5.91 -14.16
CA PRO A 221 -16.29 -4.65 -13.57
C PRO A 221 -16.83 -4.77 -12.15
N ILE A 222 -17.49 -5.91 -11.85
CA ILE A 222 -18.07 -6.18 -10.53
C ILE A 222 -17.02 -6.40 -9.45
N PHE A 223 -15.81 -6.88 -9.81
CA PHE A 223 -14.76 -7.22 -8.84
C PHE A 223 -13.67 -6.14 -8.71
N ARG A 224 -13.55 -5.24 -9.69
CA ARG A 224 -12.47 -4.24 -9.73
C ARG A 224 -12.30 -3.38 -8.46
N LYS A 225 -13.37 -3.23 -7.66
CA LYS A 225 -13.34 -2.43 -6.43
C LYS A 225 -13.49 -3.26 -5.17
N HIS A 226 -13.61 -4.58 -5.30
CA HIS A 226 -13.96 -5.47 -4.19
C HIS A 226 -12.82 -6.35 -3.70
N GLY A 227 -11.58 -6.07 -4.08
CA GLY A 227 -10.43 -6.65 -3.41
C GLY A 227 -10.26 -6.07 -2.01
N ASN A 228 -9.78 -6.85 -1.07
CA ASN A 228 -9.39 -6.34 0.22
C ASN A 228 -8.22 -5.36 0.08
N ASN A 229 -7.35 -5.60 -0.90
CA ASN A 229 -6.27 -4.68 -1.26
C ASN A 229 -6.44 -4.21 -2.71
N ILE A 230 -6.05 -2.98 -2.96
CA ILE A 230 -6.11 -2.35 -4.28
C ILE A 230 -4.77 -1.70 -4.58
N ILE A 231 -4.12 -2.14 -5.67
CA ILE A 231 -2.94 -1.49 -6.23
C ILE A 231 -3.39 -0.51 -7.31
N LEU A 232 -2.86 0.69 -7.27
CA LEU A 232 -3.08 1.75 -8.26
C LEU A 232 -1.76 2.14 -8.89
N LEU A 233 -1.71 2.19 -10.24
CA LEU A 233 -0.71 2.96 -10.95
C LEU A 233 -1.27 4.35 -11.23
N LEU A 234 -0.59 5.36 -10.71
CA LEU A 234 -0.99 6.76 -10.80
C LEU A 234 0.01 7.55 -11.63
N GLU A 235 -0.46 8.62 -12.26
CA GLU A 235 0.37 9.61 -12.93
C GLU A 235 -0.01 11.03 -12.48
N LYS A 236 1.00 11.85 -12.16
CA LYS A 236 0.78 13.26 -11.83
C LYS A 236 0.49 14.05 -13.10
N SER A 237 -0.77 14.47 -13.24
CA SER A 237 -1.22 15.21 -14.41
C SER A 237 -0.71 16.66 -14.40
N PHE A 238 -0.48 17.20 -15.58
CA PHE A 238 -0.32 18.66 -15.75
C PHE A 238 -1.64 19.35 -15.45
N VAL A 239 -1.60 20.33 -14.57
CA VAL A 239 -2.60 21.40 -14.56
C VAL A 239 -1.95 22.57 -15.27
N PRO A 240 -2.49 23.01 -16.41
CA PRO A 240 -1.95 24.15 -17.13
C PRO A 240 -2.07 25.46 -16.33
#